data_f2439231bde2b06890ca1662eb1a67b7
#
_entry.id   f2439231bde2b06890ca1662eb1a67b7
#
_cell.length_a   1.000
_cell.length_b   1.000
_cell.length_c   1.000
_cell.angle_alpha   90.00
_cell.angle_beta   90.00
_cell.angle_gamma   90.00
#
_symmetry.space_group_name_H-M   'P 1'
#
loop_
_entity.id
_entity.type
_entity.pdbx_description
1 polymer ?
#
loop_
_entity_poly.entity_id
_entity_poly.type
_entity_poly.pdbx_seq_one_letter_code
_entity_poly.pdbx_strand_id
1 'polypeptide(L)'
;PKVIRIGYQKFNTLNILKGTGNLEKALAPLGIKVEWHEFLGGGQLAEALAAGAIDFGHAADGIGVFQQASGKGLVYLAAESPYPGGVGFLVPKDSPYQSVRDLKGKRVATGRGYNTQYTLIRALEAAGLQYEDVEPVYIVTASDTVAAFQAGSVAAVGLWDPFLAGAQVATNSRVLFDGKGLTANRTYHFAKPEYARANQDVLKVVFAELQKTNGWSQ
;
A
#
# COMPACT_ATOMS: atom_id res chain seq x y z
N PRO A 1 16.76 -18.36 11.57
CA PRO A 1 15.52 -19.16 11.55
C PRO A 1 15.59 -20.21 10.45
N LYS A 2 14.86 -21.32 10.64
CA LYS A 2 14.71 -22.33 9.59
C LYS A 2 13.67 -21.92 8.52
N VAL A 3 12.85 -20.93 8.82
CA VAL A 3 11.80 -20.40 7.95
C VAL A 3 11.76 -18.89 8.07
N ILE A 4 11.58 -18.18 6.96
CA ILE A 4 11.16 -16.79 6.92
C ILE A 4 9.74 -16.71 6.32
N ARG A 5 8.80 -16.09 7.05
CA ARG A 5 7.43 -15.87 6.61
C ARG A 5 7.29 -14.47 6.07
N ILE A 6 7.02 -14.35 4.79
CA ILE A 6 6.98 -13.06 4.07
C ILE A 6 5.56 -12.73 3.66
N GLY A 7 5.05 -11.60 4.14
CA GLY A 7 3.79 -11.03 3.68
C GLY A 7 4.00 -10.21 2.42
N TYR A 8 3.17 -10.43 1.40
CA TYR A 8 3.21 -9.67 0.16
C TYR A 8 1.82 -9.26 -0.31
N GLN A 9 1.78 -8.28 -1.18
CA GLN A 9 0.59 -7.82 -1.90
C GLN A 9 0.85 -7.91 -3.40
N LYS A 10 -0.20 -7.98 -4.22
CA LYS A 10 -0.07 -8.11 -5.69
C LYS A 10 0.36 -6.79 -6.35
N PHE A 11 1.36 -6.15 -5.82
CA PHE A 11 2.02 -4.98 -6.41
C PHE A 11 3.49 -4.92 -5.97
N ASN A 12 4.28 -4.10 -6.64
CA ASN A 12 5.68 -3.73 -6.44
C ASN A 12 6.72 -4.88 -6.47
N THR A 13 7.96 -4.54 -6.11
CA THR A 13 9.15 -5.38 -6.26
C THR A 13 9.07 -6.71 -5.50
N LEU A 14 8.47 -6.72 -4.31
CA LEU A 14 8.38 -7.94 -3.51
C LEU A 14 7.50 -9.01 -4.17
N ASN A 15 6.40 -8.59 -4.84
CA ASN A 15 5.56 -9.48 -5.62
C ASN A 15 6.30 -10.05 -6.85
N ILE A 16 7.12 -9.22 -7.51
CA ILE A 16 7.95 -9.66 -8.64
C ILE A 16 9.00 -10.67 -8.15
N LEU A 17 9.70 -10.39 -7.06
CA LEU A 17 10.70 -11.27 -6.45
C LEU A 17 10.12 -12.64 -6.13
N LYS A 18 8.91 -12.69 -5.54
CA LYS A 18 8.18 -13.94 -5.31
C LYS A 18 7.99 -14.73 -6.60
N GLY A 19 7.59 -14.06 -7.68
CA GLY A 19 7.36 -14.70 -8.99
C GLY A 19 8.60 -15.30 -9.62
N THR A 20 9.80 -14.81 -9.28
CA THR A 20 11.07 -15.30 -9.84
C THR A 20 11.60 -16.57 -9.15
N GLY A 21 11.22 -16.83 -7.90
CA GLY A 21 11.80 -17.90 -7.08
C GLY A 21 13.27 -17.69 -6.71
N ASN A 22 13.81 -16.48 -6.93
CA ASN A 22 15.23 -16.21 -6.69
C ASN A 22 15.57 -16.13 -5.21
N LEU A 23 14.65 -15.65 -4.38
CA LEU A 23 14.86 -15.58 -2.94
C LEU A 23 14.99 -16.97 -2.31
N GLU A 24 14.13 -17.90 -2.72
CA GLU A 24 14.19 -19.30 -2.28
C GLU A 24 15.54 -19.93 -2.63
N LYS A 25 16.02 -19.70 -3.85
CA LYS A 25 17.34 -20.19 -4.31
C LYS A 25 18.49 -19.57 -3.51
N ALA A 26 18.40 -18.29 -3.18
CA ALA A 26 19.42 -17.59 -2.42
C ALA A 26 19.48 -18.01 -0.95
N LEU A 27 18.36 -18.37 -0.35
CA LEU A 27 18.26 -18.77 1.05
C LEU A 27 18.42 -20.28 1.28
N ALA A 28 18.23 -21.11 0.26
CA ALA A 28 18.38 -22.57 0.35
C ALA A 28 19.74 -23.03 0.88
N PRO A 29 20.91 -22.46 0.45
CA PRO A 29 22.21 -22.84 1.00
C PRO A 29 22.37 -22.55 2.48
N LEU A 30 21.57 -21.64 3.04
CA LEU A 30 21.55 -21.30 4.46
C LEU A 30 20.57 -22.19 5.25
N GLY A 31 19.93 -23.16 4.60
CA GLY A 31 18.91 -24.04 5.20
C GLY A 31 17.63 -23.32 5.59
N ILE A 32 17.32 -22.20 4.93
CA ILE A 32 16.17 -21.36 5.24
C ILE A 32 15.10 -21.52 4.16
N LYS A 33 13.91 -21.91 4.58
CA LYS A 33 12.71 -22.00 3.74
C LYS A 33 12.01 -20.63 3.69
N VAL A 34 11.49 -20.25 2.54
CA VAL A 34 10.63 -19.05 2.37
C VAL A 34 9.17 -19.50 2.33
N GLU A 35 8.34 -18.84 3.13
CA GLU A 35 6.89 -18.99 3.10
C GLU A 35 6.25 -17.64 2.74
N TRP A 36 5.45 -17.63 1.67
CA TRP A 36 4.78 -16.45 1.17
C TRP A 36 3.31 -16.41 1.59
N HIS A 37 2.89 -15.28 2.16
CA HIS A 37 1.51 -15.05 2.60
C HIS A 37 0.95 -13.83 1.85
N GLU A 38 -0.12 -14.05 1.10
CA GLU A 38 -0.80 -12.97 0.34
C GLU A 38 -1.73 -12.19 1.26
N PHE A 39 -1.70 -10.87 1.11
CA PHE A 39 -2.62 -9.95 1.77
C PHE A 39 -3.30 -9.05 0.73
N LEU A 40 -4.59 -8.79 0.91
CA LEU A 40 -5.36 -7.94 0.02
C LEU A 40 -5.11 -6.44 0.25
N GLY A 41 -4.53 -6.07 1.39
CA GLY A 41 -4.22 -4.70 1.73
C GLY A 41 -3.14 -4.57 2.80
N GLY A 42 -2.44 -3.44 2.79
CA GLY A 42 -1.32 -3.16 3.69
C GLY A 42 -1.69 -3.15 5.17
N GLY A 43 -2.91 -2.75 5.52
CA GLY A 43 -3.38 -2.77 6.90
C GLY A 43 -3.40 -4.17 7.49
N GLN A 44 -3.95 -5.15 6.76
CA GLN A 44 -3.98 -6.56 7.18
C GLN A 44 -2.56 -7.14 7.29
N LEU A 45 -1.68 -6.81 6.36
CA LEU A 45 -0.27 -7.24 6.40
C LEU A 45 0.43 -6.68 7.63
N ALA A 46 0.25 -5.41 7.94
CA ALA A 46 0.84 -4.78 9.11
C ALA A 46 0.33 -5.38 10.43
N GLU A 47 -0.96 -5.72 10.51
CA GLU A 47 -1.52 -6.45 11.65
C GLU A 47 -0.88 -7.84 11.81
N ALA A 48 -0.70 -8.59 10.72
CA ALA A 48 -0.05 -9.89 10.73
C ALA A 48 1.42 -9.80 11.19
N LEU A 49 2.15 -8.75 10.75
CA LEU A 49 3.49 -8.44 11.25
C LEU A 49 3.48 -8.17 12.75
N ALA A 50 2.62 -7.27 13.21
CA ALA A 50 2.51 -6.90 14.62
C ALA A 50 2.17 -8.12 15.51
N ALA A 51 1.28 -9.00 15.02
CA ALA A 51 0.93 -10.24 15.69
C ALA A 51 2.03 -11.33 15.64
N GLY A 52 3.05 -11.17 14.79
CA GLY A 52 4.10 -12.18 14.59
C GLY A 52 3.66 -13.38 13.73
N ALA A 53 2.58 -13.24 12.97
CA ALA A 53 2.16 -14.24 12.00
C ALA A 53 3.07 -14.28 10.77
N ILE A 54 3.70 -13.16 10.43
CA ILE A 54 4.76 -13.05 9.42
C ILE A 54 5.96 -12.31 10.00
N ASP A 55 7.13 -12.44 9.36
CA ASP A 55 8.41 -11.94 9.85
C ASP A 55 8.86 -10.68 9.10
N PHE A 56 8.51 -10.59 7.82
CA PHE A 56 8.90 -9.52 6.91
C PHE A 56 7.73 -9.19 5.96
N GLY A 57 7.63 -7.95 5.57
CA GLY A 57 6.60 -7.52 4.62
C GLY A 57 6.80 -6.09 4.16
N HIS A 58 5.86 -5.61 3.35
CA HIS A 58 5.90 -4.26 2.81
C HIS A 58 4.52 -3.60 2.87
N ALA A 59 4.51 -2.29 3.01
CA ALA A 59 3.29 -1.47 2.91
C ALA A 59 3.63 -0.03 2.50
N ALA A 60 2.62 0.70 2.06
CA ALA A 60 2.74 2.13 1.78
C ALA A 60 2.97 2.96 3.05
N ASP A 61 3.47 4.17 2.88
CA ASP A 61 3.92 5.08 3.94
C ASP A 61 2.90 5.32 5.06
N GLY A 62 1.65 5.59 4.72
CA GLY A 62 0.59 5.82 5.71
C GLY A 62 0.39 4.67 6.69
N ILE A 63 0.57 3.42 6.25
CA ILE A 63 0.37 2.22 7.07
C ILE A 63 1.33 2.20 8.27
N GLY A 64 2.61 2.46 8.04
CA GLY A 64 3.61 2.49 9.11
C GLY A 64 3.34 3.57 10.16
N VAL A 65 2.89 4.75 9.72
CA VAL A 65 2.50 5.85 10.62
C VAL A 65 1.32 5.45 11.51
N PHE A 66 0.28 4.84 10.93
CA PHE A 66 -0.87 4.36 11.72
C PHE A 66 -0.50 3.25 12.70
N GLN A 67 0.38 2.33 12.32
CA GLN A 67 0.86 1.27 13.21
C GLN A 67 1.65 1.87 14.39
N GLN A 68 2.52 2.83 14.13
CA GLN A 68 3.29 3.52 15.16
C GLN A 68 2.35 4.29 16.11
N ALA A 69 1.38 5.03 15.58
CA ALA A 69 0.41 5.77 16.38
C ALA A 69 -0.47 4.85 17.26
N SER A 70 -0.70 3.61 16.84
CA SER A 70 -1.41 2.59 17.62
C SER A 70 -0.54 1.83 18.63
N GLY A 71 0.73 2.22 18.80
CA GLY A 71 1.67 1.59 19.72
C GLY A 71 2.21 0.24 19.27
N LYS A 72 1.98 -0.15 18.02
CA LYS A 72 2.48 -1.40 17.45
C LYS A 72 3.88 -1.19 16.89
N GLY A 73 4.87 -1.80 17.53
CA GLY A 73 6.28 -1.65 17.18
C GLY A 73 6.63 -2.40 15.89
N LEU A 74 6.80 -1.67 14.80
CA LEU A 74 7.43 -2.15 13.57
C LEU A 74 8.71 -1.37 13.30
N VAL A 75 9.70 -2.02 12.68
CA VAL A 75 10.93 -1.39 12.23
C VAL A 75 10.87 -1.16 10.73
N TYR A 76 11.14 0.08 10.32
CA TYR A 76 11.42 0.43 8.93
C TYR A 76 12.81 -0.05 8.56
N LEU A 77 12.90 -0.98 7.62
CA LEU A 77 14.17 -1.58 7.20
C LEU A 77 14.72 -0.93 5.93
N ALA A 78 13.84 -0.59 5.00
CA ALA A 78 14.18 0.07 3.73
C ALA A 78 12.96 0.80 3.15
N ALA A 79 13.24 1.74 2.24
CA ALA A 79 12.23 2.47 1.47
C ALA A 79 12.51 2.30 -0.03
N GLU A 80 11.45 2.15 -0.81
CA GLU A 80 11.54 2.24 -2.27
C GLU A 80 11.49 3.69 -2.73
N SER A 81 11.75 3.93 -4.02
CA SER A 81 11.66 5.26 -4.61
C SER A 81 10.24 5.83 -4.48
N PRO A 82 10.08 7.15 -4.40
CA PRO A 82 8.75 7.76 -4.36
C PRO A 82 7.96 7.43 -5.63
N TYR A 83 6.67 7.13 -5.44
CA TYR A 83 5.74 6.96 -6.56
C TYR A 83 4.41 7.68 -6.27
N PRO A 84 4.41 9.02 -6.17
CA PRO A 84 3.22 9.78 -5.80
C PRO A 84 2.06 9.64 -6.79
N GLY A 85 2.34 9.46 -8.09
CA GLY A 85 1.33 9.20 -9.11
C GLY A 85 0.62 7.86 -8.99
N GLY A 86 1.18 6.92 -8.22
CA GLY A 86 0.61 5.58 -8.02
C GLY A 86 -0.49 5.50 -6.96
N VAL A 87 -0.95 6.61 -6.42
CA VAL A 87 -2.13 6.71 -5.56
C VAL A 87 -2.99 7.88 -6.01
N GLY A 88 -4.30 7.70 -6.10
CA GLY A 88 -5.18 8.76 -6.56
C GLY A 88 -6.66 8.47 -6.34
N PHE A 89 -7.46 9.45 -6.69
CA PHE A 89 -8.91 9.40 -6.54
C PHE A 89 -9.59 9.52 -7.90
N LEU A 90 -10.45 8.55 -8.19
CA LEU A 90 -11.27 8.52 -9.40
C LEU A 90 -12.65 9.09 -9.13
N VAL A 91 -13.16 9.79 -10.12
CA VAL A 91 -14.58 10.18 -10.23
C VAL A 91 -15.11 9.74 -11.58
N PRO A 92 -16.45 9.59 -11.77
CA PRO A 92 -17.02 9.34 -13.09
C PRO A 92 -16.53 10.37 -14.10
N LYS A 93 -16.30 9.95 -15.34
CA LYS A 93 -15.76 10.83 -16.39
C LYS A 93 -16.59 12.09 -16.57
N ASP A 94 -17.94 11.94 -16.52
CA ASP A 94 -18.91 13.02 -16.71
C ASP A 94 -19.28 13.74 -15.41
N SER A 95 -18.59 13.44 -14.32
CA SER A 95 -18.81 14.07 -13.01
C SER A 95 -18.52 15.59 -13.08
N PRO A 96 -19.33 16.43 -12.42
CA PRO A 96 -19.08 17.88 -12.35
C PRO A 96 -17.88 18.23 -11.47
N TYR A 97 -17.33 17.28 -10.71
CA TYR A 97 -16.24 17.54 -9.77
C TYR A 97 -14.93 17.85 -10.50
N GLN A 98 -14.31 19.00 -10.20
CA GLN A 98 -13.08 19.46 -10.82
C GLN A 98 -11.91 19.48 -9.84
N SER A 99 -12.18 19.43 -8.55
CA SER A 99 -11.19 19.49 -7.47
C SER A 99 -11.65 18.72 -6.24
N VAL A 100 -10.74 18.50 -5.29
CA VAL A 100 -11.08 17.90 -3.99
C VAL A 100 -12.12 18.73 -3.22
N ARG A 101 -12.22 20.05 -3.45
CA ARG A 101 -13.23 20.92 -2.81
C ARG A 101 -14.65 20.51 -3.15
N ASP A 102 -14.87 19.95 -4.33
CA ASP A 102 -16.19 19.51 -4.80
C ASP A 102 -16.67 18.24 -4.10
N LEU A 103 -15.77 17.59 -3.36
CA LEU A 103 -16.10 16.41 -2.55
C LEU A 103 -16.67 16.77 -1.17
N LYS A 104 -16.75 18.05 -0.80
CA LYS A 104 -17.36 18.46 0.46
C LYS A 104 -18.79 17.94 0.59
N GLY A 105 -19.08 17.27 1.71
CA GLY A 105 -20.38 16.61 1.98
C GLY A 105 -20.64 15.36 1.13
N LYS A 106 -19.64 14.84 0.39
CA LYS A 106 -19.80 13.65 -0.44
C LYS A 106 -19.22 12.41 0.23
N ARG A 107 -19.78 11.27 -0.13
CA ARG A 107 -19.24 9.96 0.24
C ARG A 107 -18.02 9.62 -0.59
N VAL A 108 -16.89 9.38 0.07
CA VAL A 108 -15.59 9.11 -0.57
C VAL A 108 -15.03 7.79 -0.05
N ALA A 109 -14.87 6.80 -0.92
CA ALA A 109 -14.33 5.51 -0.53
C ALA A 109 -12.81 5.57 -0.37
N THR A 110 -12.32 5.01 0.74
CA THR A 110 -10.90 4.87 1.08
C THR A 110 -10.68 3.68 2.02
N GLY A 111 -9.45 3.20 2.14
CA GLY A 111 -9.09 2.20 3.15
C GLY A 111 -8.71 2.87 4.48
N ARG A 112 -9.24 2.38 5.60
CA ARG A 112 -8.84 2.89 6.92
C ARG A 112 -7.37 2.58 7.19
N GLY A 113 -6.56 3.62 7.47
CA GLY A 113 -5.13 3.50 7.69
C GLY A 113 -4.31 3.25 6.43
N TYR A 114 -4.90 3.35 5.23
CA TYR A 114 -4.20 3.15 3.96
C TYR A 114 -3.59 4.45 3.42
N ASN A 115 -2.70 4.32 2.44
CA ASN A 115 -2.15 5.46 1.69
C ASN A 115 -3.24 6.33 1.07
N THR A 116 -4.35 5.75 0.64
CA THR A 116 -5.51 6.49 0.10
C THR A 116 -6.13 7.41 1.16
N GLN A 117 -6.29 6.96 2.41
CA GLN A 117 -6.77 7.83 3.48
C GLN A 117 -5.80 8.98 3.73
N TYR A 118 -4.52 8.68 3.82
CA TYR A 118 -3.50 9.71 4.02
C TYR A 118 -3.50 10.73 2.87
N THR A 119 -3.55 10.26 1.62
CA THR A 119 -3.61 11.13 0.44
C THR A 119 -4.86 12.03 0.46
N LEU A 120 -6.02 11.48 0.85
CA LEU A 120 -7.26 12.25 0.98
C LEU A 120 -7.14 13.36 2.03
N ILE A 121 -6.61 13.03 3.21
CA ILE A 121 -6.37 14.02 4.28
C ILE A 121 -5.48 15.14 3.75
N ARG A 122 -4.34 14.81 3.12
CA ARG A 122 -3.42 15.81 2.59
C ARG A 122 -4.05 16.68 1.49
N ALA A 123 -4.87 16.09 0.62
CA ALA A 123 -5.55 16.83 -0.44
C ALA A 123 -6.60 17.79 0.14
N LEU A 124 -7.37 17.37 1.13
CA LEU A 124 -8.35 18.20 1.82
C LEU A 124 -7.67 19.37 2.55
N GLU A 125 -6.62 19.09 3.33
CA GLU A 125 -5.83 20.12 4.02
C GLU A 125 -5.26 21.16 3.04
N ALA A 126 -4.65 20.71 1.94
CA ALA A 126 -4.12 21.60 0.90
C ALA A 126 -5.20 22.49 0.25
N ALA A 127 -6.46 22.02 0.26
CA ALA A 127 -7.61 22.77 -0.21
C ALA A 127 -8.27 23.65 0.87
N GLY A 128 -7.75 23.64 2.11
CA GLY A 128 -8.33 24.37 3.25
C GLY A 128 -9.59 23.72 3.81
N LEU A 129 -9.73 22.42 3.65
CA LEU A 129 -10.81 21.59 4.19
C LEU A 129 -10.29 20.69 5.31
N GLN A 130 -11.21 20.19 6.13
CA GLN A 130 -10.95 19.17 7.15
C GLN A 130 -11.40 17.78 6.64
N TYR A 131 -10.89 16.72 7.27
CA TYR A 131 -11.26 15.35 6.90
C TYR A 131 -12.76 15.09 7.09
N GLU A 132 -13.35 15.73 8.09
CA GLU A 132 -14.77 15.70 8.44
C GLU A 132 -15.67 16.45 7.44
N ASP A 133 -15.09 17.21 6.53
CA ASP A 133 -15.85 17.87 5.45
C ASP A 133 -16.31 16.88 4.37
N VAL A 134 -15.81 15.64 4.37
CA VAL A 134 -16.28 14.55 3.53
C VAL A 134 -16.86 13.43 4.39
N GLU A 135 -17.65 12.52 3.80
CA GLU A 135 -18.11 11.29 4.44
C GLU A 135 -17.24 10.10 3.99
N PRO A 136 -16.22 9.69 4.79
CA PRO A 136 -15.37 8.59 4.40
C PRO A 136 -16.09 7.25 4.50
N VAL A 137 -16.05 6.48 3.40
CA VAL A 137 -16.57 5.12 3.34
C VAL A 137 -15.38 4.16 3.33
N TYR A 138 -15.20 3.42 4.42
CA TYR A 138 -14.05 2.54 4.56
C TYR A 138 -14.29 1.20 3.90
N ILE A 139 -13.50 0.90 2.85
CA ILE A 139 -13.56 -0.34 2.10
C ILE A 139 -12.15 -0.98 2.11
N VAL A 140 -12.10 -2.29 2.37
CA VAL A 140 -10.83 -3.00 2.61
C VAL A 140 -10.15 -3.40 1.30
N THR A 141 -10.93 -3.87 0.30
CA THR A 141 -10.37 -4.41 -0.95
C THR A 141 -10.54 -3.44 -2.11
N ALA A 142 -9.59 -3.47 -3.05
CA ALA A 142 -9.70 -2.69 -4.28
C ALA A 142 -10.92 -3.10 -5.13
N SER A 143 -11.24 -4.40 -5.18
CA SER A 143 -12.41 -4.92 -5.92
C SER A 143 -13.72 -4.38 -5.38
N ASP A 144 -13.90 -4.41 -4.05
CA ASP A 144 -15.12 -3.88 -3.43
C ASP A 144 -15.22 -2.36 -3.59
N THR A 145 -14.06 -1.67 -3.56
CA THR A 145 -13.99 -0.22 -3.83
C THR A 145 -14.48 0.11 -5.26
N VAL A 146 -14.03 -0.66 -6.25
CA VAL A 146 -14.48 -0.51 -7.64
C VAL A 146 -15.97 -0.84 -7.78
N ALA A 147 -16.45 -1.89 -7.11
CA ALA A 147 -17.86 -2.26 -7.14
C ALA A 147 -18.75 -1.16 -6.53
N ALA A 148 -18.37 -0.57 -5.40
CA ALA A 148 -19.07 0.55 -4.78
C ALA A 148 -19.12 1.78 -5.70
N PHE A 149 -18.05 2.03 -6.44
CA PHE A 149 -17.96 3.12 -7.40
C PHE A 149 -18.90 2.91 -8.59
N GLN A 150 -18.88 1.72 -9.19
CA GLN A 150 -19.76 1.36 -10.30
C GLN A 150 -21.24 1.38 -9.92
N ALA A 151 -21.57 1.02 -8.68
CA ALA A 151 -22.92 1.12 -8.13
C ALA A 151 -23.37 2.56 -7.85
N GLY A 152 -22.49 3.57 -8.00
CA GLY A 152 -22.82 4.96 -7.70
C GLY A 152 -23.03 5.24 -6.21
N SER A 153 -22.61 4.35 -5.32
CA SER A 153 -22.80 4.48 -3.87
C SER A 153 -21.83 5.45 -3.22
N VAL A 154 -20.79 5.89 -3.94
CA VAL A 154 -19.79 6.87 -3.53
C VAL A 154 -19.48 7.84 -4.68
N ALA A 155 -19.15 9.08 -4.36
CA ALA A 155 -18.84 10.13 -5.33
C ALA A 155 -17.43 10.00 -5.90
N ALA A 156 -16.49 9.50 -5.10
CA ALA A 156 -15.10 9.28 -5.49
C ALA A 156 -14.53 8.06 -4.78
N VAL A 157 -13.50 7.45 -5.38
CA VAL A 157 -12.81 6.28 -4.84
C VAL A 157 -11.31 6.48 -4.84
N GLY A 158 -10.68 6.22 -3.70
CA GLY A 158 -9.23 6.17 -3.54
C GLY A 158 -8.69 4.77 -3.86
N LEU A 159 -7.74 4.71 -4.78
CA LEU A 159 -7.08 3.48 -5.20
C LEU A 159 -5.57 3.72 -5.38
N TRP A 160 -4.83 2.63 -5.51
CA TRP A 160 -3.38 2.62 -5.80
C TRP A 160 -3.10 1.68 -6.97
N ASP A 161 -1.98 1.90 -7.66
CA ASP A 161 -1.59 1.05 -8.78
C ASP A 161 -1.20 -0.37 -8.32
N PRO A 162 -1.53 -1.37 -9.14
CA PRO A 162 -2.14 -1.29 -10.49
C PRO A 162 -3.66 -1.13 -10.51
N PHE A 163 -4.32 -1.12 -9.36
CA PHE A 163 -5.79 -1.06 -9.26
C PHE A 163 -6.35 0.30 -9.70
N LEU A 164 -5.60 1.40 -9.46
CA LEU A 164 -5.98 2.74 -9.91
C LEU A 164 -6.09 2.80 -11.44
N ALA A 165 -5.03 2.40 -12.14
CA ALA A 165 -5.01 2.37 -13.60
C ALA A 165 -6.04 1.38 -14.17
N GLY A 166 -6.15 0.18 -13.58
CA GLY A 166 -7.14 -0.82 -13.99
C GLY A 166 -8.57 -0.33 -13.85
N ALA A 167 -8.90 0.30 -12.73
CA ALA A 167 -10.23 0.85 -12.48
C ALA A 167 -10.55 2.02 -13.43
N GLN A 168 -9.57 2.89 -13.71
CA GLN A 168 -9.75 4.00 -14.65
C GLN A 168 -10.17 3.52 -16.03
N VAL A 169 -9.59 2.42 -16.51
CA VAL A 169 -9.95 1.81 -17.80
C VAL A 169 -11.32 1.12 -17.74
N ALA A 170 -11.56 0.36 -16.66
CA ALA A 170 -12.76 -0.49 -16.56
C ALA A 170 -14.04 0.28 -16.24
N THR A 171 -13.98 1.48 -15.66
CA THR A 171 -15.16 2.17 -15.11
C THR A 171 -15.51 3.49 -15.79
N ASN A 172 -14.93 3.80 -16.94
CA ASN A 172 -15.12 5.08 -17.65
C ASN A 172 -14.99 6.28 -16.69
N SER A 173 -13.88 6.33 -15.98
CA SER A 173 -13.59 7.32 -14.96
C SER A 173 -12.37 8.16 -15.32
N ARG A 174 -12.15 9.20 -14.53
CA ARG A 174 -10.94 10.04 -14.60
C ARG A 174 -10.36 10.28 -13.22
N VAL A 175 -9.06 10.52 -13.19
CA VAL A 175 -8.38 10.94 -11.97
C VAL A 175 -8.81 12.37 -11.65
N LEU A 176 -9.34 12.58 -10.45
CA LEU A 176 -9.66 13.91 -9.92
C LEU A 176 -8.40 14.58 -9.35
N PHE A 177 -7.64 13.83 -8.56
CA PHE A 177 -6.32 14.19 -8.05
C PHE A 177 -5.52 12.94 -7.73
N ASP A 178 -4.21 13.07 -7.69
CA ASP A 178 -3.27 12.02 -7.30
C ASP A 178 -2.37 12.49 -6.15
N GLY A 179 -1.40 11.67 -5.76
CA GLY A 179 -0.49 11.97 -4.65
C GLY A 179 0.59 13.01 -4.96
N LYS A 180 0.71 13.49 -6.20
CA LYS A 180 1.74 14.48 -6.58
C LYS A 180 1.58 15.78 -5.78
N GLY A 181 2.68 16.21 -5.15
CA GLY A 181 2.67 17.38 -4.28
C GLY A 181 2.00 17.17 -2.91
N LEU A 182 1.41 16.00 -2.65
CA LEU A 182 0.68 15.69 -1.42
C LEU A 182 1.39 14.64 -0.56
N THR A 183 1.91 13.58 -1.19
CA THR A 183 2.58 12.46 -0.52
C THR A 183 3.73 11.93 -1.37
N ALA A 184 4.71 11.32 -0.75
CA ALA A 184 5.74 10.57 -1.48
C ALA A 184 5.21 9.21 -1.97
N ASN A 185 4.17 8.69 -1.34
CA ASN A 185 3.61 7.36 -1.61
C ASN A 185 4.72 6.31 -1.77
N ARG A 186 5.63 6.26 -0.79
CA ARG A 186 6.71 5.28 -0.77
C ARG A 186 6.19 3.94 -0.27
N THR A 187 6.74 2.87 -0.77
CA THR A 187 6.67 1.58 -0.13
C THR A 187 7.82 1.45 0.85
N TYR A 188 7.53 0.96 2.04
CA TYR A 188 8.50 0.61 3.06
C TYR A 188 8.47 -0.88 3.33
N HIS A 189 9.65 -1.43 3.62
CA HIS A 189 9.80 -2.79 4.09
C HIS A 189 9.93 -2.81 5.60
N PHE A 190 9.18 -3.70 6.23
CA PHE A 190 9.02 -3.78 7.67
C PHE A 190 9.35 -5.17 8.22
N ALA A 191 9.79 -5.19 9.47
CA ALA A 191 9.85 -6.39 10.31
C ALA A 191 9.54 -6.03 11.76
N LYS A 192 9.35 -7.05 12.61
CA LYS A 192 9.36 -6.83 14.06
C LYS A 192 10.78 -6.51 14.54
N PRO A 193 10.95 -5.64 15.56
CA PRO A 193 12.27 -5.24 16.05
C PRO A 193 13.15 -6.42 16.47
N GLU A 194 12.58 -7.39 17.17
CA GLU A 194 13.28 -8.59 17.64
C GLU A 194 13.70 -9.48 16.47
N TYR A 195 12.86 -9.64 15.45
CA TYR A 195 13.20 -10.41 14.25
C TYR A 195 14.35 -9.73 13.49
N ALA A 196 14.25 -8.43 13.28
CA ALA A 196 15.26 -7.67 12.55
C ALA A 196 16.65 -7.76 13.23
N ARG A 197 16.69 -7.67 14.56
CA ARG A 197 17.94 -7.80 15.31
C ARG A 197 18.55 -9.20 15.24
N ALA A 198 17.71 -10.23 15.35
CA ALA A 198 18.16 -11.62 15.42
C ALA A 198 18.51 -12.23 14.05
N ASN A 199 18.07 -11.63 12.92
CA ASN A 199 18.13 -12.25 11.59
C ASN A 199 18.72 -11.32 10.53
N GLN A 200 19.72 -10.51 10.90
CA GLN A 200 20.34 -9.54 9.99
C GLN A 200 20.91 -10.16 8.73
N ASP A 201 21.51 -11.35 8.83
CA ASP A 201 22.11 -12.03 7.69
C ASP A 201 21.05 -12.52 6.69
N VAL A 202 19.90 -12.99 7.18
CA VAL A 202 18.74 -13.35 6.35
C VAL A 202 18.21 -12.11 5.63
N LEU A 203 18.03 -11.00 6.35
CA LEU A 203 17.54 -9.75 5.79
C LEU A 203 18.49 -9.16 4.73
N LYS A 204 19.81 -9.28 4.91
CA LYS A 204 20.79 -8.90 3.87
C LYS A 204 20.56 -9.64 2.56
N VAL A 205 20.29 -10.95 2.62
CA VAL A 205 19.98 -11.74 1.43
C VAL A 205 18.66 -11.28 0.80
N VAL A 206 17.62 -11.06 1.61
CA VAL A 206 16.33 -10.54 1.12
C VAL A 206 16.52 -9.22 0.36
N PHE A 207 17.26 -8.26 0.95
CA PHE A 207 17.49 -6.97 0.31
C PHE A 207 18.40 -7.05 -0.92
N ALA A 208 19.38 -7.95 -0.93
CA ALA A 208 20.21 -8.17 -2.11
C ALA A 208 19.36 -8.66 -3.30
N GLU A 209 18.42 -9.59 -3.06
CA GLU A 209 17.53 -10.08 -4.12
C GLU A 209 16.48 -9.03 -4.52
N LEU A 210 15.97 -8.23 -3.59
CA LEU A 210 15.09 -7.10 -3.89
C LEU A 210 15.80 -6.05 -4.77
N GLN A 211 17.06 -5.72 -4.49
CA GLN A 211 17.85 -4.78 -5.31
C GLN A 211 18.05 -5.28 -6.73
N LYS A 212 18.37 -6.57 -6.91
CA LYS A 212 18.48 -7.18 -8.24
C LYS A 212 17.17 -7.11 -9.00
N THR A 213 16.06 -7.40 -8.32
CA THR A 213 14.70 -7.35 -8.90
C THR A 213 14.33 -5.94 -9.31
N ASN A 214 14.63 -4.92 -8.50
CA ASN A 214 14.41 -3.50 -8.81
C ASN A 214 15.22 -3.06 -10.04
N GLY A 215 16.49 -3.45 -10.14
CA GLY A 215 17.32 -3.13 -11.30
C GLY A 215 16.81 -3.74 -12.61
N TRP A 216 16.08 -4.86 -12.53
CA TRP A 216 15.47 -5.47 -13.71
C TRP A 216 14.14 -4.83 -14.09
N SER A 217 13.40 -4.25 -13.13
CA SER A 217 12.07 -3.66 -13.34
C SER A 217 12.08 -2.19 -13.79
N GLN A 218 13.25 -1.57 -13.87
CA GLN A 218 13.49 -0.21 -14.39
C GLN A 218 13.85 -0.25 -15.87
#